data_1fbad2be632d8105f808047ed5c69034
#
_entry.id   1fbad2be632d8105f808047ed5c69034
#
_cell.length_a   1.000
_cell.length_b   1.000
_cell.length_c   1.000
_cell.angle_alpha   90.00
_cell.angle_beta   90.00
_cell.angle_gamma   90.00
#
_symmetry.space_group_name_H-M   'P 1'
#
loop_
_entity.id
_entity.type
_entity.pdbx_description
1 polymer ?
#
loop_
_entity_poly.entity_id
_entity_poly.type
_entity_poly.pdbx_seq_one_letter_code
_entity_poly.pdbx_strand_id
1 'polypeptide(L)'
;MNSPDIVEEHTRETVSRIIKELHYTPSQTARNLSMKSSSTIGVIVPEISNTFFGELFSGVEDVTKKHNYSLLYSGNDNDKEADYKALDMMKMQRVRGLLYIPAVNYAALGILDKLQRKLDRMNCPIVCMDRDVGLKCDIVHFDDQSAVRKAVLALANEGHSKIAIIIGEEENILSIQRFEGYLEGLKQAGIQYDEKLVLRGSYTRCLVIR
;
A
#
# COMPACT_ATOMS: atom_id res chain seq x y z
N MET A 1 16.58 -26.82 -12.69
CA MET A 1 17.37 -26.56 -13.91
C MET A 1 16.82 -25.31 -14.57
N ASN A 2 17.69 -24.35 -14.93
CA ASN A 2 17.23 -23.06 -15.50
C ASN A 2 16.90 -23.15 -17.01
N SER A 3 17.35 -24.18 -17.71
CA SER A 3 17.12 -24.41 -19.13
C SER A 3 17.12 -25.92 -19.40
N PRO A 4 16.01 -26.62 -19.08
CA PRO A 4 15.94 -28.07 -19.22
C PRO A 4 16.10 -28.53 -20.66
N ASP A 5 15.74 -27.71 -21.63
CA ASP A 5 15.76 -28.05 -23.07
C ASP A 5 17.17 -28.08 -23.66
N ILE A 6 18.19 -27.56 -22.95
CA ILE A 6 19.60 -27.56 -23.38
C ILE A 6 20.35 -28.77 -22.81
N VAL A 7 19.74 -29.53 -21.91
CA VAL A 7 20.39 -30.65 -21.21
C VAL A 7 19.89 -31.96 -21.80
N GLU A 8 20.82 -32.84 -22.12
CA GLU A 8 20.54 -34.19 -22.65
C GLU A 8 19.59 -34.94 -21.68
N GLU A 9 18.63 -35.66 -22.24
CA GLU A 9 17.53 -36.30 -21.50
C GLU A 9 18.02 -37.20 -20.36
N HIS A 10 19.01 -38.05 -20.64
CA HIS A 10 19.60 -38.94 -19.63
C HIS A 10 20.24 -38.18 -18.46
N THR A 11 20.92 -37.08 -18.73
CA THR A 11 21.50 -36.21 -17.69
C THR A 11 20.42 -35.55 -16.86
N ARG A 12 19.35 -35.10 -17.50
CA ARG A 12 18.19 -34.48 -16.84
C ARG A 12 17.48 -35.44 -15.90
N GLU A 13 17.26 -36.68 -16.34
CA GLU A 13 16.66 -37.75 -15.51
C GLU A 13 17.52 -38.09 -14.30
N THR A 14 18.82 -38.23 -14.51
CA THR A 14 19.79 -38.54 -13.44
C THR A 14 19.80 -37.43 -12.38
N VAL A 15 19.90 -36.19 -12.81
CA VAL A 15 19.87 -35.02 -11.87
C VAL A 15 18.54 -34.94 -11.15
N SER A 16 17.42 -35.15 -11.84
CA SER A 16 16.09 -35.13 -11.24
C SER A 16 15.90 -36.24 -10.20
N ARG A 17 16.44 -37.41 -10.43
CA ARG A 17 16.43 -38.53 -9.46
C ARG A 17 17.25 -38.18 -8.22
N ILE A 18 18.47 -37.69 -8.39
CA ILE A 18 19.35 -37.30 -7.28
C ILE A 18 18.73 -36.17 -6.45
N ILE A 19 18.11 -35.15 -7.08
CA ILE A 19 17.39 -34.08 -6.39
C ILE A 19 16.29 -34.67 -5.48
N LYS A 20 15.53 -35.64 -5.97
CA LYS A 20 14.47 -36.31 -5.19
C LYS A 20 15.05 -37.15 -4.05
N GLU A 21 16.09 -37.95 -4.32
CA GLU A 21 16.74 -38.81 -3.31
C GLU A 21 17.37 -38.00 -2.17
N LEU A 22 17.99 -36.86 -2.49
CA LEU A 22 18.60 -35.99 -1.50
C LEU A 22 17.65 -34.97 -0.87
N HIS A 23 16.37 -34.98 -1.25
CA HIS A 23 15.41 -33.94 -0.85
C HIS A 23 15.96 -32.52 -1.05
N TYR A 24 16.76 -32.33 -2.10
CA TYR A 24 17.42 -31.07 -2.36
C TYR A 24 16.41 -30.00 -2.79
N THR A 25 16.29 -28.95 -2.01
CA THR A 25 15.52 -27.76 -2.35
C THR A 25 16.48 -26.65 -2.81
N PRO A 26 16.40 -26.21 -4.08
CA PRO A 26 17.23 -25.10 -4.55
C PRO A 26 17.05 -23.86 -3.71
N SER A 27 18.14 -23.25 -3.28
CA SER A 27 18.10 -21.98 -2.54
C SER A 27 17.56 -20.87 -3.45
N GLN A 28 16.45 -20.26 -3.07
CA GLN A 28 15.89 -19.12 -3.80
C GLN A 28 16.87 -17.94 -3.82
N THR A 29 17.62 -17.73 -2.75
CA THR A 29 18.65 -16.68 -2.65
C THR A 29 19.76 -16.92 -3.69
N ALA A 30 20.25 -18.16 -3.82
CA ALA A 30 21.27 -18.51 -4.82
C ALA A 30 20.73 -18.35 -6.25
N ARG A 31 19.46 -18.71 -6.47
CA ARG A 31 18.79 -18.53 -7.76
C ARG A 31 18.61 -17.05 -8.11
N ASN A 32 18.15 -16.24 -7.17
CA ASN A 32 18.00 -14.80 -7.33
C ASN A 32 19.35 -14.12 -7.64
N LEU A 33 20.43 -14.57 -6.99
CA LEU A 33 21.77 -14.06 -7.25
C LEU A 33 22.25 -14.41 -8.68
N SER A 34 22.02 -15.64 -9.10
CA SER A 34 22.39 -16.12 -10.46
C SER A 34 21.60 -15.41 -11.55
N MET A 35 20.31 -15.18 -11.33
CA MET A 35 19.42 -14.53 -12.30
C MET A 35 19.44 -13.00 -12.22
N LYS A 36 20.15 -12.41 -11.26
CA LYS A 36 20.15 -10.97 -10.94
C LYS A 36 18.74 -10.38 -10.77
N SER A 37 17.75 -11.21 -10.45
CA SER A 37 16.36 -10.82 -10.27
C SER A 37 15.75 -11.55 -9.08
N SER A 38 15.00 -10.82 -8.28
CA SER A 38 14.18 -11.38 -7.21
C SER A 38 12.81 -11.80 -7.75
N SER A 39 12.20 -12.80 -7.14
CA SER A 39 10.80 -13.15 -7.35
C SER A 39 9.91 -12.63 -6.20
N THR A 40 10.39 -11.63 -5.46
CA THR A 40 9.69 -11.08 -4.31
C THR A 40 9.17 -9.68 -4.62
N ILE A 41 7.90 -9.45 -4.38
CA ILE A 41 7.27 -8.12 -4.38
C ILE A 41 7.20 -7.63 -2.95
N GLY A 42 7.70 -6.43 -2.71
CA GLY A 42 7.57 -5.74 -1.43
C GLY A 42 6.19 -5.08 -1.29
N VAL A 43 5.64 -5.12 -0.09
CA VAL A 43 4.38 -4.43 0.25
C VAL A 43 4.58 -3.71 1.57
N ILE A 44 4.49 -2.39 1.55
CA ILE A 44 4.54 -1.55 2.76
C ILE A 44 3.18 -0.87 2.90
N VAL A 45 2.48 -1.16 4.01
CA VAL A 45 1.20 -0.57 4.37
C VAL A 45 1.21 -0.18 5.84
N PRO A 46 0.29 0.69 6.32
CA PRO A 46 0.28 1.12 7.72
C PRO A 46 0.18 -0.06 8.69
N GLU A 47 -0.90 -0.80 8.66
CA GLU A 47 -1.06 -1.97 9.53
C GLU A 47 -2.01 -3.00 8.89
N ILE A 48 -1.67 -4.28 9.00
CA ILE A 48 -2.47 -5.37 8.42
C ILE A 48 -3.71 -5.71 9.26
N SER A 49 -3.76 -5.26 10.51
CA SER A 49 -4.90 -5.46 11.41
C SER A 49 -6.12 -4.63 11.00
N ASN A 50 -5.93 -3.55 10.25
CA ASN A 50 -7.01 -2.82 9.64
C ASN A 50 -7.56 -3.62 8.45
N THR A 51 -8.86 -3.95 8.48
CA THR A 51 -9.53 -4.78 7.48
C THR A 51 -9.35 -4.28 6.04
N PHE A 52 -9.31 -2.96 5.85
CA PHE A 52 -9.04 -2.36 4.53
C PHE A 52 -7.70 -2.81 3.95
N PHE A 53 -6.62 -2.72 4.73
CA PHE A 53 -5.31 -3.15 4.26
C PHE A 53 -5.19 -4.67 4.16
N GLY A 54 -5.93 -5.42 4.98
CA GLY A 54 -6.04 -6.87 4.90
C GLY A 54 -6.67 -7.33 3.58
N GLU A 55 -7.76 -6.70 3.15
CA GLU A 55 -8.43 -6.98 1.87
C GLU A 55 -7.56 -6.56 0.68
N LEU A 56 -6.92 -5.39 0.75
CA LEU A 56 -5.99 -4.93 -0.26
C LEU A 56 -4.83 -5.92 -0.43
N PHE A 57 -4.24 -6.38 0.68
CA PHE A 57 -3.18 -7.37 0.67
C PHE A 57 -3.64 -8.70 0.05
N SER A 58 -4.86 -9.16 0.35
CA SER A 58 -5.44 -10.36 -0.24
C SER A 58 -5.54 -10.24 -1.77
N GLY A 59 -6.01 -9.09 -2.27
CA GLY A 59 -6.07 -8.83 -3.72
C GLY A 59 -4.69 -8.84 -4.40
N VAL A 60 -3.68 -8.27 -3.73
CA VAL A 60 -2.28 -8.32 -4.18
C VAL A 60 -1.76 -9.76 -4.20
N GLU A 61 -2.06 -10.54 -3.17
CA GLU A 61 -1.64 -11.94 -3.04
C GLU A 61 -2.22 -12.80 -4.17
N ASP A 62 -3.49 -12.62 -4.52
CA ASP A 62 -4.13 -13.34 -5.61
C ASP A 62 -3.46 -13.12 -6.96
N VAL A 63 -3.02 -11.90 -7.23
CA VAL A 63 -2.30 -11.58 -8.48
C VAL A 63 -0.88 -12.12 -8.44
N THR A 64 -0.16 -11.92 -7.34
CA THR A 64 1.24 -12.34 -7.23
C THR A 64 1.40 -13.86 -7.27
N LYS A 65 0.48 -14.62 -6.67
CA LYS A 65 0.42 -16.09 -6.77
C LYS A 65 0.30 -16.57 -8.22
N LYS A 66 -0.58 -15.95 -9.02
CA LYS A 66 -0.76 -16.30 -10.44
C LYS A 66 0.52 -16.11 -11.26
N HIS A 67 1.38 -15.20 -10.84
CA HIS A 67 2.65 -14.90 -11.51
C HIS A 67 3.88 -15.51 -10.81
N ASN A 68 3.69 -16.42 -9.84
CA ASN A 68 4.75 -17.06 -9.07
C ASN A 68 5.68 -16.08 -8.34
N TYR A 69 5.14 -14.96 -7.85
CA TYR A 69 5.83 -14.04 -6.96
C TYR A 69 5.53 -14.35 -5.50
N SER A 70 6.53 -14.19 -4.65
CA SER A 70 6.38 -14.16 -3.20
C SER A 70 6.12 -12.72 -2.73
N LEU A 71 5.43 -12.56 -1.61
CA LEU A 71 5.23 -11.25 -0.98
C LEU A 71 6.14 -11.09 0.23
N LEU A 72 6.71 -9.91 0.37
CA LEU A 72 7.40 -9.45 1.57
C LEU A 72 6.66 -8.26 2.14
N TYR A 73 6.04 -8.45 3.29
CA TYR A 73 5.28 -7.43 4.00
C TYR A 73 6.13 -6.67 5.02
N SER A 74 5.86 -5.38 5.18
CA SER A 74 6.31 -4.57 6.30
C SER A 74 5.24 -3.55 6.69
N GLY A 75 4.93 -3.43 7.97
CA GLY A 75 4.15 -2.33 8.51
C GLY A 75 5.00 -1.08 8.68
N ASN A 76 4.38 0.10 8.55
CA ASN A 76 5.01 1.37 8.88
C ASN A 76 4.29 2.12 10.02
N ASP A 77 3.18 1.57 10.52
CA ASP A 77 2.40 2.06 11.67
C ASP A 77 2.06 3.57 11.61
N ASN A 78 1.94 4.13 10.39
CA ASN A 78 1.84 5.58 10.14
C ASN A 78 2.99 6.39 10.80
N ASP A 79 4.14 5.76 11.02
CA ASP A 79 5.34 6.38 11.58
C ASP A 79 6.43 6.56 10.50
N LYS A 80 6.98 7.76 10.41
CA LYS A 80 7.99 8.13 9.43
C LYS A 80 9.28 7.33 9.56
N GLU A 81 9.74 7.06 10.76
CA GLU A 81 10.98 6.34 10.99
C GLU A 81 10.82 4.84 10.69
N ALA A 82 9.66 4.28 11.06
CA ALA A 82 9.31 2.91 10.68
C ALA A 82 9.21 2.76 9.16
N ASP A 83 8.65 3.76 8.47
CA ASP A 83 8.55 3.80 7.01
C ASP A 83 9.93 3.78 6.34
N TYR A 84 10.87 4.60 6.80
CA TYR A 84 12.24 4.58 6.30
C TYR A 84 12.95 3.24 6.54
N LYS A 85 12.73 2.61 7.70
CA LYS A 85 13.28 1.28 8.01
C LYS A 85 12.70 0.20 7.09
N ALA A 86 11.37 0.26 6.84
CA ALA A 86 10.71 -0.65 5.92
C ALA A 86 11.28 -0.52 4.49
N LEU A 87 11.47 0.70 3.99
CA LEU A 87 12.09 0.95 2.69
C LEU A 87 13.53 0.42 2.62
N ASP A 88 14.33 0.61 3.67
CA ASP A 88 15.69 0.07 3.72
C ASP A 88 15.70 -1.47 3.71
N MET A 89 14.77 -2.08 4.42
CA MET A 89 14.59 -3.54 4.41
C MET A 89 14.23 -4.04 3.00
N MET A 90 13.26 -3.42 2.33
CA MET A 90 12.87 -3.80 0.97
C MET A 90 14.04 -3.69 -0.01
N LYS A 91 14.85 -2.64 0.12
CA LYS A 91 16.06 -2.45 -0.68
C LYS A 91 17.10 -3.54 -0.41
N MET A 92 17.36 -3.88 0.86
CA MET A 92 18.30 -4.95 1.24
C MET A 92 17.84 -6.31 0.69
N GLN A 93 16.54 -6.57 0.71
CA GLN A 93 15.95 -7.80 0.17
C GLN A 93 15.86 -7.80 -1.37
N ARG A 94 16.25 -6.70 -2.02
CA ARG A 94 16.25 -6.55 -3.49
C ARG A 94 14.90 -6.96 -4.10
N VAL A 95 13.82 -6.44 -3.54
CA VAL A 95 12.48 -6.71 -4.08
C VAL A 95 12.41 -6.34 -5.55
N ARG A 96 11.64 -7.10 -6.34
CA ARG A 96 11.47 -6.90 -7.79
C ARG A 96 10.57 -5.70 -8.11
N GLY A 97 9.67 -5.39 -7.21
CA GLY A 97 8.76 -4.25 -7.28
C GLY A 97 8.28 -3.93 -5.88
N LEU A 98 7.77 -2.73 -5.68
CA LEU A 98 7.28 -2.25 -4.40
C LEU A 98 5.88 -1.67 -4.55
N LEU A 99 4.95 -2.17 -3.75
CA LEU A 99 3.66 -1.54 -3.48
C LEU A 99 3.79 -0.79 -2.16
N TYR A 100 3.49 0.50 -2.18
CA TYR A 100 3.87 1.39 -1.10
C TYR A 100 2.76 2.35 -0.71
N ILE A 101 2.38 2.35 0.57
CA ILE A 101 1.52 3.37 1.16
C ILE A 101 2.38 4.22 2.08
N PRO A 102 2.60 5.51 1.76
CA PRO A 102 3.38 6.42 2.60
C PRO A 102 2.79 6.55 4.01
N ALA A 103 3.64 6.51 5.04
CA ALA A 103 3.21 6.58 6.43
C ALA A 103 2.52 7.89 6.78
N VAL A 104 3.06 9.01 6.27
CA VAL A 104 2.64 10.37 6.62
C VAL A 104 2.56 11.26 5.36
N ASN A 105 2.02 12.46 5.51
CA ASN A 105 2.06 13.47 4.45
C ASN A 105 3.45 14.13 4.37
N TYR A 106 4.35 13.51 3.61
CA TYR A 106 5.73 13.96 3.44
C TYR A 106 5.84 15.34 2.79
N ALA A 107 4.88 15.73 1.95
CA ALA A 107 4.84 17.05 1.32
C ALA A 107 4.54 18.14 2.37
N ALA A 108 3.54 17.92 3.22
CA ALA A 108 3.21 18.85 4.31
C ALA A 108 4.35 19.01 5.31
N LEU A 109 5.14 17.95 5.53
CA LEU A 109 6.32 18.00 6.40
C LEU A 109 7.56 18.62 5.74
N GLY A 110 7.50 19.01 4.46
CA GLY A 110 8.64 19.58 3.73
C GLY A 110 9.81 18.62 3.49
N ILE A 111 9.56 17.31 3.57
CA ILE A 111 10.61 16.27 3.44
C ILE A 111 10.35 15.30 2.29
N LEU A 112 9.48 15.66 1.35
CA LEU A 112 9.13 14.82 0.21
C LEU A 112 10.36 14.45 -0.65
N ASP A 113 11.26 15.41 -0.89
CA ASP A 113 12.49 15.17 -1.66
C ASP A 113 13.41 14.12 -1.01
N LYS A 114 13.40 14.05 0.33
CA LYS A 114 14.19 13.02 1.04
C LYS A 114 13.62 11.63 0.79
N LEU A 115 12.30 11.50 0.83
CA LEU A 115 11.61 10.26 0.51
C LEU A 115 11.83 9.89 -0.96
N GLN A 116 11.63 10.83 -1.90
CA GLN A 116 11.81 10.60 -3.33
C GLN A 116 13.21 10.06 -3.63
N ARG A 117 14.27 10.71 -3.10
CA ARG A 117 15.64 10.21 -3.27
C ARG A 117 15.86 8.80 -2.71
N LYS A 118 15.11 8.41 -1.68
CA LYS A 118 15.19 7.07 -1.12
C LYS A 118 14.53 6.04 -2.05
N LEU A 119 13.39 6.38 -2.62
CA LEU A 119 12.69 5.57 -3.60
C LEU A 119 13.49 5.43 -4.91
N ASP A 120 14.07 6.50 -5.42
CA ASP A 120 14.90 6.49 -6.63
C ASP A 120 16.09 5.51 -6.54
N ARG A 121 16.55 5.23 -5.31
CA ARG A 121 17.65 4.28 -5.04
C ARG A 121 17.19 2.82 -4.92
N MET A 122 15.91 2.53 -5.05
CA MET A 122 15.39 1.17 -4.92
C MET A 122 15.72 0.28 -6.12
N ASN A 123 15.94 0.88 -7.29
CA ASN A 123 16.19 0.17 -8.56
C ASN A 123 15.11 -0.87 -8.93
N CYS A 124 13.87 -0.61 -8.56
CA CYS A 124 12.70 -1.42 -8.94
C CYS A 124 11.50 -0.53 -9.21
N PRO A 125 10.51 -0.99 -9.98
CA PRO A 125 9.24 -0.30 -10.13
C PRO A 125 8.54 -0.10 -8.78
N ILE A 126 7.95 1.08 -8.59
CA ILE A 126 7.21 1.43 -7.38
C ILE A 126 5.83 1.92 -7.78
N VAL A 127 4.82 1.38 -7.11
CA VAL A 127 3.44 1.87 -7.21
C VAL A 127 3.03 2.34 -5.83
N CYS A 128 2.73 3.62 -5.72
CA CYS A 128 2.09 4.16 -4.53
C CYS A 128 0.60 3.79 -4.52
N MET A 129 0.07 3.54 -3.35
CA MET A 129 -1.33 3.18 -3.17
C MET A 129 -1.96 4.09 -2.12
N ASP A 130 -3.29 4.28 -2.24
CA ASP A 130 -4.15 4.95 -1.27
C ASP A 130 -3.86 6.45 -1.07
N ARG A 131 -2.62 6.85 -0.86
CA ARG A 131 -2.23 8.23 -0.49
C ARG A 131 -1.36 8.86 -1.56
N ASP A 132 -1.90 9.88 -2.25
CA ASP A 132 -1.10 10.73 -3.13
C ASP A 132 -0.42 11.82 -2.30
N VAL A 133 0.86 11.67 -2.06
CA VAL A 133 1.69 12.66 -1.37
C VAL A 133 2.61 13.42 -2.33
N GLY A 134 2.39 13.31 -3.65
CA GLY A 134 3.16 14.00 -4.68
C GLY A 134 4.48 13.32 -5.06
N LEU A 135 4.61 12.01 -4.87
CA LEU A 135 5.77 11.22 -5.31
C LEU A 135 5.76 11.01 -6.82
N LYS A 136 6.95 10.96 -7.41
CA LYS A 136 7.15 10.66 -8.84
C LYS A 136 7.19 9.15 -9.07
N CYS A 137 6.05 8.51 -8.99
CA CYS A 137 5.84 7.10 -9.28
C CYS A 137 4.41 6.88 -9.74
N ASP A 138 4.09 5.68 -10.24
CA ASP A 138 2.72 5.31 -10.52
C ASP A 138 1.90 5.30 -9.23
N ILE A 139 0.62 5.66 -9.33
CA ILE A 139 -0.27 5.69 -8.17
C ILE A 139 -1.62 5.04 -8.47
N VAL A 140 -2.15 4.34 -7.47
CA VAL A 140 -3.52 3.82 -7.43
C VAL A 140 -4.17 4.33 -6.16
N HIS A 141 -5.14 5.21 -6.28
CA HIS A 141 -5.84 5.80 -5.14
C HIS A 141 -7.34 5.95 -5.43
N PHE A 142 -8.13 6.16 -4.38
CA PHE A 142 -9.52 6.51 -4.48
C PHE A 142 -9.68 8.03 -4.55
N ASP A 143 -10.72 8.50 -5.27
CA ASP A 143 -11.14 9.91 -5.21
C ASP A 143 -12.04 10.10 -3.96
N ASP A 144 -11.38 10.16 -2.80
CA ASP A 144 -12.03 10.27 -1.50
C ASP A 144 -12.90 11.53 -1.37
N GLN A 145 -12.43 12.66 -1.91
CA GLN A 145 -13.18 13.92 -1.91
C GLN A 145 -14.50 13.78 -2.67
N SER A 146 -14.44 13.26 -3.89
CA SER A 146 -15.65 13.07 -4.72
C SER A 146 -16.59 12.02 -4.12
N ALA A 147 -16.02 10.94 -3.53
CA ALA A 147 -16.82 9.89 -2.89
C ALA A 147 -17.64 10.43 -1.71
N VAL A 148 -17.00 11.20 -0.81
CA VAL A 148 -17.69 11.79 0.34
C VAL A 148 -18.68 12.87 -0.10
N ARG A 149 -18.32 13.72 -1.07
CA ARG A 149 -19.25 14.70 -1.65
C ARG A 149 -20.52 14.01 -2.18
N LYS A 150 -20.39 12.93 -2.94
CA LYS A 150 -21.53 12.15 -3.47
C LYS A 150 -22.37 11.54 -2.35
N ALA A 151 -21.74 11.04 -1.29
CA ALA A 151 -22.45 10.49 -0.13
C ALA A 151 -23.29 11.55 0.58
N VAL A 152 -22.74 12.75 0.81
CA VAL A 152 -23.46 13.87 1.40
C VAL A 152 -24.65 14.28 0.54
N LEU A 153 -24.47 14.40 -0.78
CA LEU A 153 -25.54 14.72 -1.72
C LEU A 153 -26.64 13.67 -1.72
N ALA A 154 -26.28 12.38 -1.66
CA ALA A 154 -27.26 11.31 -1.57
C ALA A 154 -28.12 11.43 -0.30
N LEU A 155 -27.50 11.67 0.85
CA LEU A 155 -28.23 11.89 2.10
C LEU A 155 -29.14 13.13 2.03
N ALA A 156 -28.65 14.22 1.44
CA ALA A 156 -29.45 15.44 1.27
C ALA A 156 -30.67 15.19 0.37
N ASN A 157 -30.52 14.43 -0.72
CA ASN A 157 -31.62 14.06 -1.60
C ASN A 157 -32.68 13.18 -0.93
N GLU A 158 -32.29 12.38 0.08
CA GLU A 158 -33.21 11.63 0.93
C GLU A 158 -33.89 12.50 2.02
N GLY A 159 -33.64 13.81 2.03
CA GLY A 159 -34.28 14.76 2.93
C GLY A 159 -33.52 15.02 4.24
N HIS A 160 -32.31 14.51 4.38
CA HIS A 160 -31.49 14.79 5.58
C HIS A 160 -30.91 16.20 5.52
N SER A 161 -31.28 17.03 6.51
CA SER A 161 -30.78 18.41 6.66
C SER A 161 -29.69 18.56 7.73
N LYS A 162 -29.41 17.51 8.51
CA LYS A 162 -28.34 17.44 9.49
C LYS A 162 -27.52 16.19 9.21
N ILE A 163 -26.34 16.39 8.64
CA ILE A 163 -25.45 15.31 8.24
C ILE A 163 -24.16 15.45 9.06
N ALA A 164 -23.87 14.47 9.90
CA ALA A 164 -22.62 14.43 10.67
C ALA A 164 -21.54 13.68 9.90
N ILE A 165 -20.27 13.99 10.21
CA ILE A 165 -19.11 13.26 9.71
C ILE A 165 -18.21 12.85 10.88
N ILE A 166 -17.69 11.61 10.80
CA ILE A 166 -16.60 11.14 11.66
C ILE A 166 -15.38 10.98 10.77
N ILE A 167 -14.34 11.74 11.05
CA ILE A 167 -13.07 11.75 10.29
C ILE A 167 -11.90 11.40 11.19
N GLY A 168 -10.79 11.00 10.58
CA GLY A 168 -9.53 10.75 11.27
C GLY A 168 -8.80 12.03 11.67
N GLU A 169 -7.51 11.87 11.95
CA GLU A 169 -6.63 12.96 12.40
C GLU A 169 -6.49 14.04 11.31
N GLU A 170 -6.36 15.31 11.74
CA GLU A 170 -6.31 16.49 10.85
C GLU A 170 -5.13 16.47 9.88
N GLU A 171 -4.01 15.88 10.28
CA GLU A 171 -2.79 15.82 9.50
C GLU A 171 -2.81 14.71 8.43
N ASN A 172 -3.78 13.81 8.51
CA ASN A 172 -3.92 12.71 7.57
C ASN A 172 -4.53 13.22 6.26
N ILE A 173 -3.83 13.01 5.14
CA ILE A 173 -4.25 13.48 3.82
C ILE A 173 -5.65 12.99 3.42
N LEU A 174 -6.00 11.74 3.77
CA LEU A 174 -7.33 11.19 3.48
C LEU A 174 -8.42 11.87 4.30
N SER A 175 -8.12 12.22 5.56
CA SER A 175 -9.04 12.99 6.40
C SER A 175 -9.30 14.37 5.84
N ILE A 176 -8.27 15.03 5.33
CA ILE A 176 -8.38 16.34 4.67
C ILE A 176 -9.29 16.23 3.45
N GLN A 177 -9.00 15.32 2.53
CA GLN A 177 -9.76 15.12 1.30
C GLN A 177 -11.23 14.75 1.57
N ARG A 178 -11.49 13.87 2.54
CA ARG A 178 -12.84 13.50 2.96
C ARG A 178 -13.59 14.66 3.56
N PHE A 179 -12.92 15.48 4.37
CA PHE A 179 -13.52 16.66 4.96
C PHE A 179 -13.85 17.74 3.90
N GLU A 180 -12.96 17.98 2.95
CA GLU A 180 -13.23 18.86 1.82
C GLU A 180 -14.44 18.37 1.00
N GLY A 181 -14.53 17.07 0.72
CA GLY A 181 -15.70 16.49 0.05
C GLY A 181 -16.99 16.67 0.84
N TYR A 182 -16.93 16.55 2.16
CA TYR A 182 -18.08 16.83 3.03
C TYR A 182 -18.53 18.28 2.94
N LEU A 183 -17.61 19.24 3.06
CA LEU A 183 -17.93 20.67 2.96
C LEU A 183 -18.51 21.02 1.59
N GLU A 184 -17.94 20.51 0.52
CA GLU A 184 -18.47 20.69 -0.85
C GLU A 184 -19.87 20.10 -1.00
N GLY A 185 -20.09 18.91 -0.46
CA GLY A 185 -21.40 18.26 -0.49
C GLY A 185 -22.48 19.06 0.22
N LEU A 186 -22.20 19.56 1.45
CA LEU A 186 -23.10 20.43 2.19
C LEU A 186 -23.40 21.71 1.41
N LYS A 187 -22.37 22.37 0.86
CA LYS A 187 -22.53 23.59 0.07
C LYS A 187 -23.42 23.37 -1.16
N GLN A 188 -23.21 22.28 -1.90
CA GLN A 188 -24.03 21.95 -3.08
C GLN A 188 -25.48 21.60 -2.72
N ALA A 189 -25.70 20.99 -1.56
CA ALA A 189 -27.03 20.68 -1.03
C ALA A 189 -27.75 21.88 -0.37
N GLY A 190 -27.08 23.03 -0.23
CA GLY A 190 -27.63 24.19 0.46
C GLY A 190 -27.77 23.99 1.98
N ILE A 191 -27.02 23.04 2.57
CA ILE A 191 -27.03 22.74 4.00
C ILE A 191 -25.95 23.55 4.68
N GLN A 192 -26.32 24.26 5.76
CA GLN A 192 -25.37 25.06 6.53
C GLN A 192 -24.42 24.14 7.30
N TYR A 193 -23.11 24.44 7.24
CA TYR A 193 -22.10 23.79 8.05
C TYR A 193 -22.32 24.03 9.55
N ASP A 194 -22.25 22.97 10.35
CA ASP A 194 -22.29 23.01 11.82
C ASP A 194 -21.11 22.19 12.35
N GLU A 195 -20.17 22.86 13.02
CA GLU A 195 -18.98 22.24 13.61
C GLU A 195 -19.32 21.13 14.63
N LYS A 196 -20.48 21.20 15.29
CA LYS A 196 -20.94 20.18 16.24
C LYS A 196 -21.25 18.85 15.59
N LEU A 197 -21.40 18.81 14.27
CA LEU A 197 -21.62 17.61 13.48
C LEU A 197 -20.32 17.01 12.93
N VAL A 198 -19.16 17.56 13.28
CA VAL A 198 -17.84 17.06 12.89
C VAL A 198 -17.19 16.41 14.10
N LEU A 199 -17.03 15.09 14.04
CA LEU A 199 -16.34 14.32 15.07
C LEU A 199 -15.00 13.86 14.54
N ARG A 200 -13.96 13.98 15.37
CA ARG A 200 -12.61 13.58 15.04
C ARG A 200 -12.18 12.40 15.90
N GLY A 201 -11.52 11.43 15.29
CA GLY A 201 -11.03 10.25 15.98
C GLY A 201 -9.79 9.69 15.32
N SER A 202 -9.26 8.60 15.83
CA SER A 202 -8.21 7.83 15.19
C SER A 202 -8.82 6.66 14.41
N TYR A 203 -8.10 6.14 13.42
CA TYR A 203 -8.50 4.93 12.67
C TYR A 203 -8.27 3.64 13.49
N THR A 204 -7.94 3.75 14.77
CA THR A 204 -7.74 2.62 15.69
C THR A 204 -9.02 2.27 16.44
N ARG A 205 -9.08 1.05 16.99
CA ARG A 205 -10.24 0.57 17.79
C ARG A 205 -10.54 1.38 19.04
N CYS A 206 -9.60 2.19 19.52
CA CYS A 206 -9.81 3.11 20.65
C CYS A 206 -10.23 4.48 20.11
N LEU A 207 -11.49 4.61 19.75
CA LEU A 207 -12.11 5.91 19.48
C LEU A 207 -12.25 6.66 20.81
N VAL A 208 -11.30 7.54 21.12
CA VAL A 208 -11.50 8.54 22.17
C VAL A 208 -12.22 9.70 21.50
N ILE A 209 -13.54 9.69 21.60
CA ILE A 209 -14.36 10.86 21.29
C ILE A 209 -14.07 11.88 22.38
N ARG A 210 -13.39 12.96 22.07
CA ARG A 210 -13.27 14.13 22.91
C ARG A 210 -14.25 15.19 22.47
#